data_752b24600365af2f921f9e613e315335
#
_entry.id   752b24600365af2f921f9e613e315335
#
_cell.length_a   1.000
_cell.length_b   1.000
_cell.length_c   1.000
_cell.angle_alpha   90.00
_cell.angle_beta   90.00
_cell.angle_gamma   90.00
#
_symmetry.space_group_name_H-M   'P 1'
#
loop_
_entity.id
_entity.type
_entity.pdbx_description
1 polymer ?
#
loop_
_entity_poly.entity_id
_entity_poly.type
_entity_poly.pdbx_seq_one_letter_code
_entity_poly.pdbx_strand_id
1 'polypeptide(L)'
;DLGFIKRIIELTKNEYNINNIYVLGMSNGGMMAQALACEYPNLFKAVVNVVGMQHKGLSCIPSEPINFIIYGGAKDTTVPPVTIKSSDGYFYEPMSNTYNDWSSKFNCKTNSIIDFHFNDRFTKQVAEICDNSVKIISLLNRDRGHYWPGIKRSVGFCHTEDQSEMNYSVCKFSTDNDWGN
;
A
#
# COMPACT_ATOMS: atom_id res chain seq x y z
N ASP A 1 -16.44 1.17 9.05
CA ASP A 1 -16.03 0.84 7.67
C ASP A 1 -15.40 -0.55 7.54
N LEU A 2 -14.53 -1.01 8.49
CA LEU A 2 -13.91 -2.34 8.43
C LEU A 2 -14.96 -3.46 8.41
N GLY A 3 -15.96 -3.38 9.30
CA GLY A 3 -17.06 -4.35 9.37
C GLY A 3 -17.91 -4.39 8.09
N PHE A 4 -18.10 -3.24 7.42
CA PHE A 4 -18.81 -3.17 6.15
C PHE A 4 -18.06 -3.93 5.05
N ILE A 5 -16.75 -3.72 4.92
CA ILE A 5 -15.92 -4.43 3.93
C ILE A 5 -15.92 -5.94 4.22
N LYS A 6 -15.75 -6.33 5.49
CA LYS A 6 -15.86 -7.74 5.90
C LYS A 6 -17.18 -8.34 5.48
N ARG A 7 -18.30 -7.63 5.72
CA ARG A 7 -19.63 -8.11 5.37
C ARG A 7 -19.80 -8.31 3.86
N ILE A 8 -19.29 -7.40 3.03
CA ILE A 8 -19.30 -7.57 1.56
C ILE A 8 -18.53 -8.83 1.18
N ILE A 9 -17.35 -9.02 1.74
CA ILE A 9 -16.53 -10.21 1.48
C ILE A 9 -17.28 -11.49 1.85
N GLU A 10 -17.92 -11.53 3.01
CA GLU A 10 -18.70 -12.67 3.46
C GLU A 10 -19.88 -12.97 2.50
N LEU A 11 -20.63 -11.95 2.09
CA LEU A 11 -21.72 -12.11 1.13
C LEU A 11 -21.21 -12.64 -0.21
N THR A 12 -20.11 -12.09 -0.72
CA THR A 12 -19.52 -12.52 -1.98
C THR A 12 -18.99 -13.97 -1.91
N LYS A 13 -18.39 -14.36 -0.78
CA LYS A 13 -17.96 -15.76 -0.56
C LYS A 13 -19.13 -16.74 -0.50
N ASN A 14 -20.27 -16.33 -0.04
CA ASN A 14 -21.48 -17.19 -0.03
C ASN A 14 -22.07 -17.40 -1.42
N GLU A 15 -21.86 -16.45 -2.32
CA GLU A 15 -22.37 -16.49 -3.69
C GLU A 15 -21.39 -17.12 -4.68
N TYR A 16 -20.10 -16.93 -4.45
CA TYR A 16 -19.03 -17.37 -5.36
C TYR A 16 -18.01 -18.26 -4.64
N ASN A 17 -17.45 -19.23 -5.35
CA ASN A 17 -16.36 -20.06 -4.84
C ASN A 17 -15.03 -19.27 -4.86
N ILE A 18 -14.75 -18.56 -3.77
CA ILE A 18 -13.57 -17.70 -3.62
C ILE A 18 -12.55 -18.37 -2.72
N ASN A 19 -11.37 -18.64 -3.25
CA ASN A 19 -10.27 -19.27 -2.52
C ASN A 19 -9.31 -18.25 -1.88
N ASN A 20 -9.00 -17.15 -2.58
CA ASN A 20 -8.04 -16.15 -2.15
C ASN A 20 -8.63 -14.75 -2.25
N ILE A 21 -8.36 -13.94 -1.24
CA ILE A 21 -8.76 -12.54 -1.18
C ILE A 21 -7.51 -11.70 -0.99
N TYR A 22 -7.43 -10.64 -1.76
CA TYR A 22 -6.36 -9.65 -1.69
C TYR A 22 -6.98 -8.28 -1.46
N VAL A 23 -6.30 -7.45 -0.68
CA VAL A 23 -6.74 -6.06 -0.50
C VAL A 23 -5.64 -5.11 -0.95
N LEU A 24 -6.05 -4.08 -1.68
CA LEU A 24 -5.16 -3.05 -2.18
C LEU A 24 -5.87 -1.71 -2.04
N GLY A 25 -5.14 -0.71 -1.56
CA GLY A 25 -5.67 0.63 -1.41
C GLY A 25 -4.61 1.70 -1.59
N MET A 26 -5.07 2.88 -2.03
CA MET A 26 -4.23 4.06 -2.19
C MET A 26 -4.62 5.13 -1.17
N SER A 27 -3.63 5.84 -0.62
CA SER A 27 -3.84 6.96 0.29
C SER A 27 -4.67 6.50 1.51
N ASN A 28 -5.78 7.15 1.80
CA ASN A 28 -6.71 6.70 2.85
C ASN A 28 -7.20 5.24 2.63
N GLY A 29 -7.36 4.82 1.37
CA GLY A 29 -7.64 3.41 1.04
C GLY A 29 -6.47 2.47 1.38
N GLY A 30 -5.22 2.93 1.28
CA GLY A 30 -4.03 2.20 1.74
C GLY A 30 -4.00 2.05 3.26
N MET A 31 -4.35 3.11 3.99
CA MET A 31 -4.53 3.06 5.44
C MET A 31 -5.62 2.06 5.84
N MET A 32 -6.74 2.07 5.12
CA MET A 32 -7.84 1.12 5.31
C MET A 32 -7.41 -0.32 5.02
N ALA A 33 -6.64 -0.55 3.94
CA ALA A 33 -6.13 -1.89 3.60
C ALA A 33 -5.22 -2.43 4.71
N GLN A 34 -4.34 -1.60 5.26
CA GLN A 34 -3.50 -1.98 6.40
C GLN A 34 -4.33 -2.25 7.67
N ALA A 35 -5.32 -1.40 7.97
CA ALA A 35 -6.22 -1.61 9.11
C ALA A 35 -7.03 -2.91 8.98
N LEU A 36 -7.49 -3.26 7.76
CA LEU A 36 -8.15 -4.54 7.47
C LEU A 36 -7.22 -5.73 7.73
N ALA A 37 -5.94 -5.62 7.35
CA ALA A 37 -4.95 -6.65 7.63
C ALA A 37 -4.76 -6.87 9.13
N CYS A 38 -4.74 -5.79 9.91
CA CYS A 38 -4.59 -5.87 11.36
C CYS A 38 -5.83 -6.48 12.05
N GLU A 39 -7.02 -6.08 11.62
CA GLU A 39 -8.27 -6.52 12.24
C GLU A 39 -8.66 -7.94 11.80
N TYR A 40 -8.40 -8.29 10.53
CA TYR A 40 -8.81 -9.56 9.93
C TYR A 40 -7.65 -10.24 9.17
N PRO A 41 -6.52 -10.57 9.83
CA PRO A 41 -5.32 -11.05 9.15
C PRO A 41 -5.54 -12.34 8.37
N ASN A 42 -6.42 -13.22 8.85
CA ASN A 42 -6.73 -14.50 8.22
C ASN A 42 -7.67 -14.39 7.00
N LEU A 43 -8.22 -13.21 6.75
CA LEU A 43 -9.15 -13.00 5.65
C LEU A 43 -8.43 -12.81 4.30
N PHE A 44 -7.21 -12.29 4.34
CA PHE A 44 -6.47 -11.90 3.16
C PHE A 44 -5.20 -12.73 2.95
N LYS A 45 -4.84 -12.99 1.70
CA LYS A 45 -3.57 -13.62 1.33
C LYS A 45 -2.43 -12.62 1.19
N ALA A 46 -2.75 -11.40 0.78
CA ALA A 46 -1.81 -10.30 0.74
C ALA A 46 -2.52 -8.95 0.82
N VAL A 47 -1.78 -7.96 1.29
CA VAL A 47 -2.21 -6.58 1.45
C VAL A 47 -1.24 -5.66 0.75
N VAL A 48 -1.75 -4.69 0.00
CA VAL A 48 -0.94 -3.67 -0.66
C VAL A 48 -1.40 -2.29 -0.22
N ASN A 49 -0.48 -1.57 0.41
CA ASN A 49 -0.67 -0.19 0.82
C ASN A 49 0.12 0.75 -0.11
N VAL A 50 -0.59 1.56 -0.87
CA VAL A 50 -0.01 2.51 -1.82
C VAL A 50 -0.16 3.92 -1.26
N VAL A 51 0.96 4.58 -0.95
CA VAL A 51 1.05 5.95 -0.40
C VAL A 51 0.06 6.24 0.74
N GLY A 52 -0.18 5.23 1.60
CA GLY A 52 -1.17 5.28 2.69
C GLY A 52 -0.52 5.05 4.05
N MET A 53 0.55 5.80 4.38
CA MET A 53 1.18 5.69 5.70
C MET A 53 0.17 5.97 6.81
N GLN A 54 0.14 5.14 7.84
CA GLN A 54 -0.76 5.34 8.98
C GLN A 54 -0.42 6.63 9.73
N HIS A 55 -1.41 7.27 10.30
CA HIS A 55 -1.14 8.37 11.22
C HIS A 55 -0.25 7.91 12.36
N LYS A 56 0.70 8.74 12.75
CA LYS A 56 1.60 8.45 13.87
C LYS A 56 0.82 8.14 15.15
N GLY A 57 1.14 6.99 15.75
CA GLY A 57 0.44 6.49 16.93
C GLY A 57 -0.83 5.69 16.66
N LEU A 58 -1.26 5.56 15.39
CA LEU A 58 -2.37 4.70 14.97
C LEU A 58 -1.92 3.51 14.12
N SER A 59 -0.61 3.35 13.95
CA SER A 59 -0.05 2.20 13.23
C SER A 59 -0.38 0.91 13.96
N CYS A 60 -0.71 -0.12 13.20
CA CYS A 60 -1.02 -1.43 13.73
C CYS A 60 -0.15 -2.52 13.10
N ILE A 61 -0.01 -3.63 13.80
CA ILE A 61 0.69 -4.83 13.35
C ILE A 61 -0.30 -5.99 13.47
N PRO A 62 -0.52 -6.79 12.41
CA PRO A 62 -1.41 -7.95 12.47
C PRO A 62 -0.95 -8.99 13.49
N SER A 63 -1.89 -9.69 14.11
CA SER A 63 -1.59 -10.80 15.02
C SER A 63 -0.98 -12.01 14.33
N GLU A 64 -1.36 -12.22 13.05
CA GLU A 64 -0.93 -13.35 12.23
C GLU A 64 -0.13 -12.89 11.01
N PRO A 65 0.88 -13.68 10.57
CA PRO A 65 1.69 -13.33 9.41
C PRO A 65 0.87 -13.24 8.11
N ILE A 66 1.07 -12.16 7.38
CA ILE A 66 0.42 -11.88 6.10
C ILE A 66 1.42 -11.25 5.13
N ASN A 67 1.30 -11.58 3.84
CA ASN A 67 2.10 -10.89 2.82
C ASN A 67 1.73 -9.42 2.75
N PHE A 68 2.74 -8.54 2.76
CA PHE A 68 2.52 -7.11 2.78
C PHE A 68 3.45 -6.39 1.81
N ILE A 69 2.88 -5.48 1.03
CA ILE A 69 3.61 -4.54 0.18
C ILE A 69 3.23 -3.14 0.59
N ILE A 70 4.24 -2.32 0.91
CA ILE A 70 4.06 -0.89 1.13
C ILE A 70 4.82 -0.11 0.07
N TYR A 71 4.12 0.78 -0.63
CA TYR A 71 4.69 1.67 -1.64
C TYR A 71 4.61 3.12 -1.18
N GLY A 72 5.71 3.86 -1.31
CA GLY A 72 5.78 5.28 -0.99
C GLY A 72 6.45 6.09 -2.10
N GLY A 73 6.09 7.35 -2.21
CA GLY A 73 6.77 8.33 -3.04
C GLY A 73 7.65 9.24 -2.19
N ALA A 74 8.96 9.34 -2.48
CA ALA A 74 9.88 10.15 -1.67
C ALA A 74 9.56 11.66 -1.71
N LYS A 75 8.85 12.11 -2.75
CA LYS A 75 8.40 13.51 -2.90
C LYS A 75 6.94 13.71 -2.48
N ASP A 76 6.37 12.75 -1.74
CA ASP A 76 5.01 12.85 -1.21
C ASP A 76 4.99 13.82 -0.03
N THR A 77 4.27 14.93 -0.19
CA THR A 77 4.04 15.93 0.85
C THR A 77 2.67 15.78 1.51
N THR A 78 1.79 15.00 0.94
CA THR A 78 0.44 14.74 1.47
C THR A 78 0.47 13.62 2.51
N VAL A 79 1.05 12.48 2.16
CA VAL A 79 1.28 11.34 3.07
C VAL A 79 2.75 10.93 2.98
N PRO A 80 3.65 11.71 3.58
CA PRO A 80 5.09 11.49 3.44
C PRO A 80 5.52 10.14 4.01
N PRO A 81 6.43 9.41 3.31
CA PRO A 81 6.94 8.13 3.77
C PRO A 81 8.01 8.25 4.87
N VAL A 82 8.31 9.47 5.29
CA VAL A 82 9.31 9.81 6.31
C VAL A 82 8.71 10.71 7.39
N THR A 83 9.42 10.87 8.53
CA THR A 83 8.94 11.67 9.66
C THR A 83 9.07 13.17 9.37
N ILE A 84 8.17 13.70 8.56
CA ILE A 84 8.00 15.15 8.36
C ILE A 84 6.53 15.50 8.51
N LYS A 85 6.28 16.79 8.81
CA LYS A 85 4.90 17.30 8.83
C LYS A 85 4.37 17.33 7.39
N SER A 86 3.22 16.75 7.18
CA SER A 86 2.56 16.71 5.87
C SER A 86 1.93 18.06 5.51
N SER A 87 1.54 18.21 4.25
CA SER A 87 0.85 19.41 3.76
C SER A 87 -0.52 19.63 4.41
N ASP A 88 -1.17 18.57 4.91
CA ASP A 88 -2.43 18.61 5.64
C ASP A 88 -2.25 18.83 7.17
N GLY A 89 -1.01 18.94 7.63
CA GLY A 89 -0.68 19.27 9.01
C GLY A 89 -0.49 18.06 9.93
N TYR A 90 -0.65 16.84 9.44
CA TYR A 90 -0.51 15.61 10.22
C TYR A 90 0.92 15.05 10.18
N PHE A 91 1.20 14.12 11.08
CA PHE A 91 2.39 13.28 11.09
C PHE A 91 1.98 11.84 10.80
N TYR A 92 2.69 11.21 9.90
CA TYR A 92 2.49 9.82 9.54
C TYR A 92 3.61 8.94 10.05
N GLU A 93 3.32 7.66 10.22
CA GLU A 93 4.34 6.68 10.59
C GLU A 93 5.27 6.44 9.39
N PRO A 94 6.60 6.55 9.60
CA PRO A 94 7.55 6.29 8.52
C PRO A 94 7.35 4.92 7.88
N MET A 95 7.45 4.85 6.58
CA MET A 95 7.34 3.59 5.83
C MET A 95 8.35 2.55 6.32
N SER A 96 9.57 3.00 6.67
CA SER A 96 10.62 2.14 7.24
C SER A 96 10.21 1.52 8.58
N ASN A 97 9.50 2.25 9.43
CA ASN A 97 9.04 1.73 10.71
C ASN A 97 8.00 0.62 10.49
N THR A 98 6.99 0.87 9.65
CA THR A 98 5.99 -0.15 9.30
C THR A 98 6.66 -1.41 8.75
N TYR A 99 7.62 -1.26 7.83
CA TYR A 99 8.39 -2.37 7.28
C TYR A 99 9.15 -3.15 8.37
N ASN A 100 9.88 -2.45 9.23
CA ASN A 100 10.68 -3.05 10.28
C ASN A 100 9.81 -3.72 11.35
N ASP A 101 8.73 -3.09 11.77
CA ASP A 101 7.83 -3.59 12.79
C ASP A 101 7.13 -4.88 12.34
N TRP A 102 6.62 -4.91 11.10
CA TRP A 102 5.99 -6.10 10.55
C TRP A 102 7.00 -7.21 10.29
N SER A 103 8.19 -6.88 9.77
CA SER A 103 9.27 -7.85 9.55
C SER A 103 9.75 -8.48 10.85
N SER A 104 9.89 -7.67 11.91
CA SER A 104 10.26 -8.14 13.24
C SER A 104 9.17 -9.00 13.88
N LYS A 105 7.91 -8.57 13.77
CA LYS A 105 6.76 -9.30 14.31
C LYS A 105 6.62 -10.69 13.71
N PHE A 106 6.92 -10.81 12.41
CA PHE A 106 6.80 -12.07 11.68
C PHE A 106 8.12 -12.86 11.63
N ASN A 107 9.07 -12.53 12.51
CA ASN A 107 10.35 -13.23 12.65
C ASN A 107 11.14 -13.36 11.33
N CYS A 108 11.05 -12.36 10.46
CA CYS A 108 11.83 -12.34 9.23
C CYS A 108 13.32 -12.27 9.57
N LYS A 109 14.14 -13.08 8.92
CA LYS A 109 15.58 -13.09 9.19
C LYS A 109 16.22 -11.84 8.57
N THR A 110 17.05 -11.16 9.34
CA THR A 110 17.73 -9.94 8.90
C THR A 110 18.65 -10.16 7.70
N ASN A 111 19.27 -11.33 7.58
CA ASN A 111 20.11 -11.69 6.43
C ASN A 111 19.32 -11.98 5.14
N SER A 112 18.02 -11.99 5.19
CA SER A 112 17.11 -12.11 4.04
C SER A 112 16.56 -10.76 3.57
N ILE A 113 16.93 -9.66 4.23
CA ILE A 113 16.60 -8.31 3.77
C ILE A 113 17.53 -7.97 2.62
N ILE A 114 16.96 -7.74 1.47
CA ILE A 114 17.68 -7.41 0.24
C ILE A 114 17.38 -5.96 -0.11
N ASP A 115 18.40 -5.12 -0.01
CA ASP A 115 18.36 -3.74 -0.49
C ASP A 115 18.90 -3.69 -1.91
N PHE A 116 18.13 -3.18 -2.84
CA PHE A 116 18.64 -2.89 -4.17
C PHE A 116 17.93 -1.68 -4.80
N HIS A 117 18.71 -0.98 -5.61
CA HIS A 117 18.23 0.14 -6.39
C HIS A 117 17.84 -0.35 -7.79
N PHE A 118 16.64 -0.06 -8.18
CA PHE A 118 16.16 -0.39 -9.51
C PHE A 118 16.13 0.90 -10.35
N ASN A 119 17.03 1.00 -11.34
CA ASN A 119 17.18 2.17 -12.20
C ASN A 119 17.33 3.50 -11.45
N ASP A 120 18.03 3.52 -10.30
CA ASP A 120 18.21 4.68 -9.42
C ASP A 120 16.90 5.40 -8.99
N ARG A 121 15.77 4.95 -9.51
CA ARG A 121 14.45 5.54 -9.23
C ARG A 121 13.77 4.89 -8.02
N PHE A 122 14.03 3.62 -7.79
CA PHE A 122 13.40 2.85 -6.72
C PHE A 122 14.41 2.35 -5.70
N THR A 123 13.99 2.36 -4.44
CA THR A 123 14.62 1.56 -3.39
C THR A 123 13.64 0.48 -2.99
N LYS A 124 14.03 -0.77 -3.11
CA LYS A 124 13.24 -1.93 -2.71
C LYS A 124 13.91 -2.66 -1.57
N GLN A 125 13.16 -2.94 -0.53
CA GLN A 125 13.57 -3.81 0.57
C GLN A 125 12.63 -5.00 0.60
N VAL A 126 13.18 -6.19 0.80
CA VAL A 126 12.41 -7.42 0.87
C VAL A 126 12.84 -8.20 2.10
N ALA A 127 11.93 -8.43 3.02
CA ALA A 127 12.10 -9.35 4.12
C ALA A 127 11.46 -10.69 3.74
N GLU A 128 12.28 -11.73 3.74
CA GLU A 128 11.91 -13.10 3.40
C GLU A 128 12.27 -14.04 4.54
N ILE A 129 11.89 -15.31 4.40
CA ILE A 129 12.11 -16.33 5.43
C ILE A 129 11.44 -15.90 6.74
N CYS A 130 10.23 -15.42 6.61
CA CYS A 130 9.36 -15.04 7.71
C CYS A 130 8.48 -16.23 8.14
N ASP A 131 7.81 -16.12 9.29
CA ASP A 131 6.79 -17.05 9.70
C ASP A 131 5.74 -17.25 8.60
N ASN A 132 5.22 -18.47 8.47
CA ASN A 132 4.25 -18.85 7.42
C ASN A 132 4.71 -18.53 5.98
N SER A 133 6.02 -18.38 5.75
CA SER A 133 6.61 -18.08 4.43
C SER A 133 6.07 -16.81 3.78
N VAL A 134 5.59 -15.86 4.58
CA VAL A 134 5.15 -14.55 4.07
C VAL A 134 6.35 -13.69 3.67
N LYS A 135 6.09 -12.65 2.89
CA LYS A 135 7.07 -11.64 2.48
C LYS A 135 6.57 -10.25 2.83
N ILE A 136 7.49 -9.41 3.31
CA ILE A 136 7.25 -7.99 3.55
C ILE A 136 8.10 -7.21 2.55
N ILE A 137 7.46 -6.36 1.76
CA ILE A 137 8.12 -5.60 0.71
C ILE A 137 7.87 -4.11 0.94
N SER A 138 8.94 -3.34 0.97
CA SER A 138 8.92 -1.88 0.94
C SER A 138 9.45 -1.40 -0.41
N LEU A 139 8.72 -0.52 -1.08
CA LEU A 139 9.10 0.03 -2.37
C LEU A 139 8.96 1.55 -2.35
N LEU A 140 10.09 2.25 -2.32
CA LEU A 140 10.15 3.71 -2.35
C LEU A 140 10.51 4.21 -3.75
N ASN A 141 9.61 4.99 -4.36
CA ASN A 141 9.90 5.69 -5.60
C ASN A 141 10.49 7.08 -5.29
N ARG A 142 11.75 7.32 -5.69
CA ARG A 142 12.48 8.55 -5.37
C ARG A 142 11.98 9.78 -6.12
N ASP A 143 11.33 9.58 -7.26
CA ASP A 143 10.92 10.67 -8.16
C ASP A 143 9.45 11.04 -8.05
N ARG A 144 8.66 10.25 -7.34
CA ARG A 144 7.21 10.44 -7.25
C ARG A 144 6.76 10.98 -5.90
N GLY A 145 5.61 11.66 -5.93
CA GLY A 145 4.87 12.10 -4.76
C GLY A 145 3.67 11.20 -4.51
N HIS A 146 2.52 11.83 -4.20
CA HIS A 146 1.27 11.17 -3.84
C HIS A 146 0.51 10.67 -5.08
N TYR A 147 1.03 9.66 -5.76
CA TYR A 147 0.47 9.16 -7.02
C TYR A 147 0.40 7.64 -7.05
N TRP A 148 -0.58 7.13 -7.80
CA TRP A 148 -0.63 5.72 -8.14
C TRP A 148 0.58 5.36 -9.02
N PRO A 149 1.26 4.23 -8.75
CA PRO A 149 2.35 3.77 -9.62
C PRO A 149 1.91 3.63 -11.08
N GLY A 150 2.74 4.08 -12.03
CA GLY A 150 2.45 4.00 -13.46
C GLY A 150 1.60 5.13 -14.02
N ILE A 151 1.10 6.05 -13.21
CA ILE A 151 0.34 7.22 -13.69
C ILE A 151 1.29 8.38 -14.00
N LYS A 152 1.19 8.97 -15.20
CA LYS A 152 1.88 10.22 -15.52
C LYS A 152 1.29 11.37 -14.68
N ARG A 153 2.16 12.31 -14.26
CA ARG A 153 1.77 13.46 -13.43
C ARG A 153 0.66 14.32 -14.05
N SER A 154 0.56 14.33 -15.38
CA SER A 154 -0.48 15.05 -16.14
C SER A 154 -1.86 14.39 -16.10
N VAL A 155 -1.98 13.16 -15.61
CA VAL A 155 -3.23 12.39 -15.57
C VAL A 155 -3.65 12.12 -14.12
N GLY A 156 -3.25 12.98 -13.18
CA GLY A 156 -3.41 12.77 -11.73
C GLY A 156 -4.86 12.73 -11.23
N PHE A 157 -5.83 13.10 -12.05
CA PHE A 157 -7.26 12.95 -11.78
C PHE A 157 -7.99 12.74 -13.10
N CYS A 158 -8.98 11.85 -13.08
CA CYS A 158 -9.96 11.77 -14.13
C CYS A 158 -10.88 13.00 -13.99
N HIS A 159 -10.53 14.10 -14.64
CA HIS A 159 -11.44 15.20 -14.76
C HIS A 159 -12.43 14.89 -15.88
N THR A 160 -13.71 14.93 -15.57
CA THR A 160 -14.73 15.12 -16.60
C THR A 160 -14.59 16.58 -17.06
N GLU A 161 -14.35 16.80 -18.33
CA GLU A 161 -14.31 18.16 -18.90
C GLU A 161 -15.67 18.86 -18.81
N ASP A 162 -16.72 18.13 -18.52
CA ASP A 162 -18.07 18.63 -18.31
C ASP A 162 -18.65 18.10 -16.99
N GLN A 163 -18.83 18.99 -16.02
CA GLN A 163 -19.46 18.68 -14.75
C GLN A 163 -20.99 18.47 -14.86
N SER A 164 -21.58 18.72 -16.02
CA SER A 164 -23.03 18.63 -16.24
C SER A 164 -23.53 17.24 -16.64
N GLU A 165 -22.64 16.36 -17.11
CA GLU A 165 -22.97 14.97 -17.40
C GLU A 165 -22.07 14.03 -16.59
N MET A 166 -22.68 13.11 -15.85
CA MET A 166 -21.99 12.01 -15.16
C MET A 166 -21.44 10.99 -16.19
N ASN A 167 -20.68 11.45 -17.15
CA ASN A 167 -19.93 10.58 -18.03
C ASN A 167 -18.59 10.29 -17.37
N TYR A 168 -18.49 9.13 -16.71
CA TYR A 168 -17.23 8.56 -16.28
C TYR A 168 -16.38 8.29 -17.51
N SER A 169 -15.54 9.24 -17.90
CA SER A 169 -14.50 8.97 -18.88
C SER A 169 -13.59 7.89 -18.28
N VAL A 170 -13.44 6.79 -18.99
CA VAL A 170 -12.51 5.73 -18.61
C VAL A 170 -11.13 6.34 -18.52
N CYS A 171 -10.55 6.35 -17.33
CA CYS A 171 -9.18 6.78 -17.14
C CYS A 171 -8.28 5.90 -17.99
N LYS A 172 -7.68 6.45 -19.03
CA LYS A 172 -6.63 5.75 -19.78
C LYS A 172 -5.39 5.72 -18.91
N PHE A 173 -5.14 4.60 -18.26
CA PHE A 173 -3.87 4.35 -17.62
C PHE A 173 -2.79 4.29 -18.70
N SER A 174 -1.86 5.22 -18.67
CA SER A 174 -0.68 5.10 -19.52
C SER A 174 0.15 3.96 -18.96
N THR A 175 0.37 2.95 -19.78
CA THR A 175 1.28 1.83 -19.53
C THR A 175 2.74 2.24 -19.71
N ASP A 176 3.07 3.51 -19.51
CA ASP A 176 4.47 3.92 -19.46
C ASP A 176 5.13 3.19 -18.30
N ASN A 177 6.09 2.38 -18.66
CA ASN A 177 6.90 1.49 -17.88
C ASN A 177 7.61 2.17 -16.69
N ASP A 178 6.86 2.75 -15.74
CA ASP A 178 7.42 3.21 -14.46
C ASP A 178 7.92 2.07 -13.57
N TRP A 179 7.70 0.84 -14.00
CA TRP A 179 8.18 -0.39 -13.34
C TRP A 179 9.52 -0.88 -13.90
N GLY A 180 10.14 -0.09 -14.76
CA GLY A 180 11.47 -0.34 -15.29
C GLY A 180 11.51 -1.42 -16.38
N ASN A 181 11.85 -1.00 -17.57
CA ASN A 181 12.66 -1.81 -18.47
C ASN A 181 14.12 -1.60 -18.10
#